data_4342f78c616f65bcccc5d9c419619bcd
#
_entry.id   4342f78c616f65bcccc5d9c419619bcd
#
_cell.length_a   1.000
_cell.length_b   1.000
_cell.length_c   1.000
_cell.angle_alpha   90.00
_cell.angle_beta   90.00
_cell.angle_gamma   90.00
#
_symmetry.space_group_name_H-M   'P 1'
#
loop_
_entity.id
_entity.type
_entity.pdbx_description
1 polymer ?
#
loop_
_entity_poly.entity_id
_entity_poly.type
_entity_poly.pdbx_seq_one_letter_code
_entity_poly.pdbx_strand_id
1 'polypeptide(L)'
;GRNSDPNTGAGNLAQDALSPPPVMISPLYYHNKHRGAVALDYRLSEGLLNGLGVNFEYKFNSGHPYTLSDGGMGQRAADAGAILADARSREPQEPVGSSTTPWQRYANLKVDYNLSLGGVGVTLFAYVSNLFDTKNVINVYSRSGNAYDDGFLTDPALSTEIVAANGQNYVDLYRNVNLENRK
;
A
#
# COMPACT_ATOMS: atom_id res chain seq x y z
N GLY A 1 -5.21 -16.95 -14.73
CA GLY A 1 -5.03 -17.91 -13.65
C GLY A 1 -5.78 -19.19 -13.97
N ARG A 2 -5.11 -20.33 -13.85
CA ARG A 2 -5.76 -21.63 -14.01
C ARG A 2 -6.73 -21.82 -12.85
N ASN A 3 -7.94 -22.24 -13.18
CA ASN A 3 -8.89 -22.67 -12.17
C ASN A 3 -8.37 -23.96 -11.52
N SER A 4 -7.90 -23.86 -10.30
CA SER A 4 -7.43 -25.02 -9.51
C SER A 4 -8.50 -25.55 -8.55
N ASP A 5 -9.77 -25.15 -8.75
CA ASP A 5 -10.86 -25.65 -7.92
C ASP A 5 -11.12 -27.12 -8.25
N PRO A 6 -10.92 -28.04 -7.30
CA PRO A 6 -11.14 -29.46 -7.52
C PRO A 6 -12.63 -29.83 -7.76
N ASN A 7 -13.54 -28.88 -7.49
CA ASN A 7 -15.00 -29.09 -7.72
C ASN A 7 -15.47 -28.66 -9.11
N THR A 8 -14.63 -27.98 -9.90
CA THR A 8 -14.93 -27.75 -11.31
C THR A 8 -14.65 -29.03 -12.06
N GLY A 9 -15.71 -29.71 -12.46
CA GLY A 9 -15.62 -31.02 -13.08
C GLY A 9 -14.69 -31.07 -14.30
N ALA A 10 -14.41 -32.29 -14.74
CA ALA A 10 -13.45 -32.60 -15.81
C ALA A 10 -13.59 -31.78 -17.13
N GLY A 11 -14.74 -31.13 -17.35
CA GLY A 11 -14.97 -30.25 -18.48
C GLY A 11 -14.11 -28.98 -18.45
N ASN A 12 -13.86 -28.41 -17.26
CA ASN A 12 -13.04 -27.18 -17.16
C ASN A 12 -11.53 -27.48 -17.27
N LEU A 13 -11.12 -28.66 -16.80
CA LEU A 13 -9.73 -29.09 -16.98
C LEU A 13 -9.37 -29.33 -18.45
N ALA A 14 -10.32 -29.87 -19.22
CA ALA A 14 -10.13 -30.06 -20.65
C ALA A 14 -10.11 -28.73 -21.42
N GLN A 15 -10.90 -27.77 -21.00
CA GLN A 15 -10.94 -26.43 -21.60
C GLN A 15 -9.66 -25.64 -21.29
N ASP A 16 -9.17 -25.73 -20.05
CA ASP A 16 -7.90 -25.14 -19.64
C ASP A 16 -6.69 -25.77 -20.34
N ALA A 17 -6.78 -27.07 -20.68
CA ALA A 17 -5.72 -27.76 -21.41
C ALA A 17 -5.65 -27.38 -22.89
N LEU A 18 -6.77 -26.91 -23.46
CA LEU A 18 -6.86 -26.53 -24.88
C LEU A 18 -6.64 -25.04 -25.12
N SER A 19 -6.77 -24.21 -24.10
CA SER A 19 -6.52 -22.79 -24.19
C SER A 19 -5.07 -22.50 -23.82
N PRO A 20 -4.26 -21.98 -24.74
CA PRO A 20 -2.92 -21.51 -24.37
C PRO A 20 -3.06 -20.41 -23.30
N PRO A 21 -2.15 -20.37 -22.32
CA PRO A 21 -2.20 -19.33 -21.31
C PRO A 21 -2.14 -17.95 -22.02
N PRO A 22 -2.96 -16.98 -21.60
CA PRO A 22 -2.92 -15.67 -22.21
C PRO A 22 -1.51 -15.08 -22.09
N VAL A 23 -0.92 -14.77 -23.22
CA VAL A 23 0.37 -14.07 -23.26
C VAL A 23 0.07 -12.59 -23.10
N MET A 24 0.28 -12.06 -21.90
CA MET A 24 0.17 -10.63 -21.64
C MET A 24 1.49 -10.10 -21.08
N ILE A 25 1.87 -8.93 -21.52
CA ILE A 25 2.98 -8.18 -20.95
C ILE A 25 2.36 -7.17 -20.00
N SER A 26 2.63 -7.33 -18.71
CA SER A 26 2.16 -6.41 -17.67
C SER A 26 3.30 -6.03 -16.71
N PRO A 27 3.25 -4.86 -16.10
CA PRO A 27 4.20 -4.51 -15.05
C PRO A 27 4.14 -5.52 -13.91
N LEU A 28 5.28 -5.83 -13.32
CA LEU A 28 5.34 -6.62 -12.09
C LEU A 28 4.73 -5.82 -10.95
N TYR A 29 3.94 -6.46 -10.11
CA TYR A 29 3.19 -5.77 -9.04
C TYR A 29 4.09 -5.02 -8.04
N TYR A 30 5.37 -5.39 -7.93
CA TYR A 30 6.38 -4.71 -7.09
C TYR A 30 7.24 -3.71 -7.87
N HIS A 31 6.90 -3.43 -9.13
CA HIS A 31 7.66 -2.49 -9.95
C HIS A 31 7.45 -1.05 -9.49
N ASN A 32 8.54 -0.34 -9.26
CA ASN A 32 8.52 1.11 -9.03
C ASN A 32 9.18 1.80 -10.23
N LYS A 33 8.45 2.65 -10.92
CA LYS A 33 8.96 3.38 -12.10
C LYS A 33 10.08 4.35 -11.72
N HIS A 34 9.94 4.98 -10.57
CA HIS A 34 10.88 5.99 -10.10
C HIS A 34 11.18 5.76 -8.63
N ARG A 35 12.43 5.81 -8.28
CA ARG A 35 12.89 5.83 -6.90
C ARG A 35 14.18 6.60 -6.80
N GLY A 36 14.37 7.29 -5.68
CA GLY A 36 15.57 8.04 -5.42
C GLY A 36 15.80 8.24 -3.94
N ALA A 37 17.02 8.61 -3.62
CA ALA A 37 17.42 9.00 -2.28
C ALA A 37 18.37 10.20 -2.36
N VAL A 38 18.21 11.10 -1.40
CA VAL A 38 19.14 12.22 -1.17
C VAL A 38 19.62 12.09 0.26
N ALA A 39 20.93 12.10 0.45
CA ALA A 39 21.55 12.13 1.77
C ALA A 39 22.46 13.37 1.87
N LEU A 40 22.27 14.12 2.94
CA LEU A 40 23.07 15.26 3.28
C LEU A 40 23.74 15.00 4.62
N ASP A 41 25.05 15.06 4.66
CA ASP A 41 25.84 14.95 5.89
C ASP A 41 26.64 16.24 6.05
N TYR A 42 26.46 16.90 7.17
CA TYR A 42 27.17 18.11 7.50
C TYR A 42 27.77 18.01 8.90
N ARG A 43 29.10 18.28 8.99
CA ARG A 43 29.85 18.26 10.26
C ARG A 43 30.53 19.60 10.50
N LEU A 44 30.29 20.14 11.67
CA LEU A 44 30.96 21.34 12.15
C LEU A 44 32.31 20.96 12.76
N SER A 45 33.38 21.50 12.19
CA SER A 45 34.76 21.27 12.62
C SER A 45 35.36 22.43 13.39
N GLU A 46 34.67 23.56 13.47
CA GLU A 46 35.17 24.80 14.08
C GLU A 46 34.11 25.47 14.96
N GLY A 47 34.57 26.34 15.86
CA GLY A 47 33.69 27.14 16.71
C GLY A 47 33.09 26.40 17.90
N LEU A 48 32.05 27.01 18.49
CA LEU A 48 31.40 26.53 19.72
C LEU A 48 30.69 25.18 19.55
N LEU A 49 30.29 24.85 18.34
CA LEU A 49 29.59 23.61 17.98
C LEU A 49 30.51 22.61 17.27
N ASN A 50 31.81 22.71 17.47
CA ASN A 50 32.77 21.73 16.96
C ASN A 50 32.40 20.32 17.44
N GLY A 51 32.34 19.37 16.52
CA GLY A 51 31.91 18.00 16.80
C GLY A 51 30.42 17.71 16.58
N LEU A 52 29.62 18.73 16.21
CA LEU A 52 28.22 18.53 15.82
C LEU A 52 28.14 18.00 14.40
N GLY A 53 27.45 16.88 14.24
CA GLY A 53 27.11 16.28 12.97
C GLY A 53 25.58 16.29 12.75
N VAL A 54 25.17 16.60 11.54
CA VAL A 54 23.75 16.54 11.12
C VAL A 54 23.68 15.73 9.85
N ASN A 55 22.94 14.66 9.89
CA ASN A 55 22.66 13.81 8.72
C ASN A 55 21.17 13.82 8.42
N PHE A 56 20.82 14.23 7.22
CA PHE A 56 19.44 14.20 6.72
C PHE A 56 19.35 13.24 5.54
N GLU A 57 18.41 12.32 5.60
CA GLU A 57 18.13 11.36 4.55
C GLU A 57 16.69 11.54 4.06
N TYR A 58 16.52 11.69 2.76
CA TYR A 58 15.22 11.71 2.11
C TYR A 58 15.15 10.65 1.03
N LYS A 59 14.19 9.72 1.17
CA LYS A 59 13.91 8.65 0.21
C LYS A 59 12.54 8.84 -0.39
N PHE A 60 12.40 8.57 -1.66
CA PHE A 60 11.12 8.55 -2.34
C PHE A 60 11.05 7.43 -3.36
N ASN A 61 9.87 6.87 -3.54
CA ASN A 61 9.57 5.93 -4.60
C ASN A 61 8.16 6.17 -5.14
N SER A 62 7.99 5.95 -6.44
CA SER A 62 6.66 5.87 -7.02
C SER A 62 5.92 4.68 -6.44
N GLY A 63 4.61 4.74 -6.43
CA GLY A 63 3.81 3.58 -6.07
C GLY A 63 4.08 2.37 -6.97
N HIS A 64 3.56 1.24 -6.57
CA HIS A 64 3.59 0.02 -7.36
C HIS A 64 2.32 -0.10 -8.22
N PRO A 65 2.37 -0.85 -9.33
CA PRO A 65 1.22 -1.06 -10.20
C PRO A 65 0.11 -1.85 -9.50
N TYR A 66 -1.12 -1.50 -9.77
CA TYR A 66 -2.29 -2.30 -9.46
C TYR A 66 -3.30 -2.19 -10.61
N THR A 67 -4.37 -2.97 -10.57
CA THR A 67 -5.43 -2.95 -11.57
C THR A 67 -6.73 -2.60 -10.89
N LEU A 68 -7.41 -1.56 -11.35
CA LEU A 68 -8.78 -1.32 -10.95
C LEU A 68 -9.64 -2.50 -11.40
N SER A 69 -10.37 -3.07 -10.46
CA SER A 69 -11.24 -4.20 -10.72
C SER A 69 -12.60 -3.99 -10.09
N ASP A 70 -13.64 -4.29 -10.83
CA ASP A 70 -14.96 -4.40 -10.24
C ASP A 70 -15.03 -5.68 -9.42
N GLY A 71 -15.53 -5.57 -8.22
CA GLY A 71 -15.88 -6.74 -7.44
C GLY A 71 -17.19 -7.29 -7.98
N GLY A 72 -17.15 -8.33 -8.77
CA GLY A 72 -18.36 -8.96 -9.32
C GLY A 72 -19.47 -9.20 -8.29
N MET A 73 -20.64 -9.50 -8.75
CA MET A 73 -21.86 -9.71 -7.98
C MET A 73 -21.75 -10.77 -6.89
N GLY A 74 -21.10 -10.71 -5.93
CA GLY A 74 -20.85 -11.63 -4.82
C GLY A 74 -19.77 -11.10 -3.88
N GLN A 75 -19.08 -10.08 -4.30
CA GLN A 75 -18.05 -9.40 -3.53
C GLN A 75 -18.61 -8.16 -2.86
N ARG A 76 -19.62 -8.36 -2.05
CA ARG A 76 -20.19 -7.27 -1.23
C ARG A 76 -19.21 -6.80 -0.16
N ALA A 77 -18.32 -7.66 0.24
CA ALA A 77 -17.22 -7.24 1.06
C ALA A 77 -16.09 -6.84 0.12
N ALA A 78 -15.75 -5.63 0.11
CA ALA A 78 -14.55 -5.04 -0.39
C ALA A 78 -13.34 -5.98 -0.36
N ASP A 79 -12.24 -5.56 -0.87
CA ASP A 79 -10.98 -6.33 -0.85
C ASP A 79 -10.64 -6.93 0.51
N ALA A 80 -11.10 -6.33 1.59
CA ALA A 80 -10.96 -6.87 2.95
C ALA A 80 -11.76 -8.16 3.18
N GLY A 81 -12.90 -8.30 2.51
CA GLY A 81 -13.72 -9.53 2.53
C GLY A 81 -13.28 -10.59 1.54
N ALA A 82 -12.25 -10.31 0.77
CA ALA A 82 -11.76 -11.15 -0.31
C ALA A 82 -11.27 -12.55 0.14
N ILE A 83 -11.09 -12.79 1.41
CA ILE A 83 -10.81 -14.14 1.96
C ILE A 83 -11.96 -15.11 1.65
N LEU A 84 -13.18 -14.62 1.55
CA LEU A 84 -14.38 -15.41 1.27
C LEU A 84 -14.86 -15.28 -0.18
N ALA A 85 -14.30 -14.35 -0.95
CA ALA A 85 -14.69 -14.12 -2.33
C ALA A 85 -13.59 -14.62 -3.28
N ASP A 86 -14.01 -15.31 -4.34
CA ASP A 86 -13.11 -15.79 -5.36
C ASP A 86 -12.43 -14.60 -6.07
N ALA A 87 -11.11 -14.46 -5.89
CA ALA A 87 -10.33 -13.43 -6.55
C ALA A 87 -10.44 -13.45 -8.09
N ARG A 88 -10.87 -14.59 -8.64
CA ARG A 88 -11.10 -14.78 -10.09
C ARG A 88 -12.39 -14.13 -10.59
N SER A 89 -13.30 -13.79 -9.70
CA SER A 89 -14.54 -13.09 -10.04
C SER A 89 -14.36 -11.58 -10.19
N ARG A 90 -13.15 -11.07 -9.94
CA ARG A 90 -12.83 -9.66 -10.15
C ARG A 90 -12.66 -9.37 -11.63
N GLU A 91 -13.52 -8.53 -12.16
CA GLU A 91 -13.42 -8.10 -13.54
C GLU A 91 -12.52 -6.87 -13.64
N PRO A 92 -11.40 -6.93 -14.38
CA PRO A 92 -10.54 -5.78 -14.58
C PRO A 92 -11.28 -4.68 -15.36
N GLN A 93 -11.28 -3.47 -14.83
CA GLN A 93 -11.86 -2.30 -15.48
C GLN A 93 -10.87 -1.56 -16.37
N GLU A 94 -9.62 -1.96 -16.32
CA GLU A 94 -8.51 -1.34 -17.02
C GLU A 94 -7.47 -2.40 -17.41
N PRO A 95 -6.51 -2.09 -18.29
CA PRO A 95 -5.40 -2.98 -18.57
C PRO A 95 -4.62 -3.33 -17.29
N VAL A 96 -4.15 -4.58 -17.20
CA VAL A 96 -3.48 -5.09 -16.01
C VAL A 96 -2.27 -4.23 -15.64
N GLY A 97 -2.26 -3.71 -14.42
CA GLY A 97 -1.18 -2.90 -13.89
C GLY A 97 -1.09 -1.48 -14.44
N SER A 98 -2.18 -0.93 -15.00
CA SER A 98 -2.17 0.43 -15.54
C SER A 98 -2.24 1.52 -14.48
N SER A 99 -2.89 1.27 -13.37
CA SER A 99 -2.93 2.18 -12.22
C SER A 99 -1.73 2.02 -11.31
N THR A 100 -1.42 3.04 -10.52
CA THR A 100 -0.31 3.03 -9.56
C THR A 100 -0.74 3.58 -8.21
N THR A 101 -0.26 2.93 -7.13
CA THR A 101 -0.46 3.43 -5.77
C THR A 101 0.23 4.79 -5.56
N PRO A 102 -0.15 5.56 -4.54
CA PRO A 102 0.48 6.85 -4.25
C PRO A 102 1.98 6.75 -4.02
N TRP A 103 2.68 7.87 -4.23
CA TRP A 103 4.10 7.99 -3.94
C TRP A 103 4.38 7.82 -2.44
N GLN A 104 5.44 7.11 -2.13
CA GLN A 104 5.94 6.93 -0.78
C GLN A 104 7.17 7.83 -0.56
N ARG A 105 7.24 8.47 0.60
CA ARG A 105 8.29 9.41 0.97
C ARG A 105 8.71 9.17 2.41
N TYR A 106 10.02 9.17 2.64
CA TYR A 106 10.60 8.96 3.95
C TYR A 106 11.66 10.01 4.18
N ALA A 107 11.58 10.71 5.30
CA ALA A 107 12.57 11.67 5.73
C ALA A 107 13.08 11.29 7.11
N ASN A 108 14.38 11.14 7.26
CA ASN A 108 15.03 10.80 8.51
C ASN A 108 16.07 11.86 8.84
N LEU A 109 16.21 12.15 10.11
CA LEU A 109 17.20 13.08 10.63
C LEU A 109 18.00 12.43 11.74
N LYS A 110 19.30 12.47 11.64
CA LYS A 110 20.21 12.12 12.72
C LYS A 110 21.05 13.33 13.08
N VAL A 111 21.13 13.60 14.35
CA VAL A 111 22.04 14.62 14.92
C VAL A 111 22.95 13.91 15.89
N ASP A 112 24.26 14.13 15.76
CA ASP A 112 25.26 13.61 16.69
C ASP A 112 26.20 14.73 17.16
N TYR A 113 26.64 14.61 18.39
CA TYR A 113 27.58 15.54 18.97
C TYR A 113 28.70 14.80 19.71
N ASN A 114 29.93 15.07 19.28
CA ASN A 114 31.11 14.44 19.86
C ASN A 114 31.75 15.37 20.89
N LEU A 115 31.82 14.89 22.11
CA LEU A 115 32.41 15.56 23.26
C LEU A 115 33.69 14.84 23.70
N SER A 116 34.71 15.58 24.05
CA SER A 116 35.90 15.06 24.70
C SER A 116 35.93 15.51 26.17
N LEU A 117 35.74 14.60 27.08
CA LEU A 117 35.69 14.84 28.51
C LEU A 117 36.86 14.13 29.20
N GLY A 118 37.91 14.90 29.58
CA GLY A 118 39.04 14.34 30.33
C GLY A 118 39.78 13.20 29.66
N GLY A 119 39.87 13.16 28.33
CA GLY A 119 40.52 12.11 27.56
C GLY A 119 39.58 10.98 27.14
N VAL A 120 38.32 11.02 27.55
CA VAL A 120 37.29 10.09 27.10
C VAL A 120 36.42 10.75 26.03
N GLY A 121 36.28 10.09 24.87
CA GLY A 121 35.36 10.52 23.81
C GLY A 121 33.93 10.05 24.12
N VAL A 122 32.98 10.97 24.15
CA VAL A 122 31.55 10.70 24.34
C VAL A 122 30.80 11.19 23.12
N THR A 123 29.99 10.34 22.51
CA THR A 123 29.11 10.72 21.40
C THR A 123 27.67 10.68 21.86
N LEU A 124 27.01 11.80 21.83
CA LEU A 124 25.56 11.90 22.03
C LEU A 124 24.91 11.88 20.65
N PHE A 125 23.81 11.16 20.49
CA PHE A 125 23.07 11.19 19.23
C PHE A 125 21.56 11.16 19.45
N ALA A 126 20.85 11.76 18.52
CA ALA A 126 19.41 11.70 18.39
C ALA A 126 19.07 11.27 16.96
N TYR A 127 18.10 10.37 16.83
CA TYR A 127 17.61 9.90 15.53
C TYR A 127 16.10 10.04 15.48
N VAL A 128 15.62 10.73 14.45
CA VAL A 128 14.20 10.92 14.17
C VAL A 128 13.89 10.24 12.84
N SER A 129 13.08 9.21 12.88
CA SER A 129 12.53 8.57 11.69
C SER A 129 11.21 9.23 11.32
N ASN A 130 10.92 9.26 10.00
CA ASN A 130 9.71 9.87 9.48
C ASN A 130 9.47 11.31 9.99
N LEU A 131 10.46 12.15 9.83
CA LEU A 131 10.53 13.52 10.35
C LEU A 131 9.29 14.38 10.04
N PHE A 132 8.64 14.14 8.91
CA PHE A 132 7.46 14.89 8.46
C PHE A 132 6.13 14.18 8.77
N ASP A 133 6.14 13.13 9.56
CA ASP A 133 4.97 12.31 9.86
C ASP A 133 4.17 11.91 8.60
N THR A 134 4.89 11.54 7.53
CA THR A 134 4.28 11.18 6.26
C THR A 134 3.57 9.84 6.38
N LYS A 135 2.27 9.83 6.14
CA LYS A 135 1.46 8.60 6.07
C LYS A 135 1.60 7.98 4.68
N ASN A 136 2.52 7.04 4.57
CA ASN A 136 2.76 6.34 3.31
C ASN A 136 1.71 5.25 3.08
N VAL A 137 1.05 5.32 1.95
CA VAL A 137 0.13 4.30 1.49
C VAL A 137 0.94 3.13 0.94
N ILE A 138 0.79 1.96 1.55
CA ILE A 138 1.46 0.74 1.11
C ILE A 138 0.64 0.04 0.02
N ASN A 139 -0.68 0.03 0.19
CA ASN A 139 -1.59 -0.60 -0.75
C ASN A 139 -2.90 0.18 -0.84
N VAL A 140 -3.64 -0.03 -1.92
CA VAL A 140 -4.97 0.53 -2.15
C VAL A 140 -5.97 -0.60 -2.40
N TYR A 141 -7.24 -0.32 -2.18
CA TYR A 141 -8.29 -1.23 -2.61
C TYR A 141 -8.42 -1.19 -4.13
N SER A 142 -8.39 -2.35 -4.75
CA SER A 142 -8.46 -2.44 -6.21
C SER A 142 -9.77 -1.92 -6.80
N ARG A 143 -10.84 -1.88 -6.02
CA ARG A 143 -12.11 -1.36 -6.45
C ARG A 143 -12.17 0.17 -6.51
N SER A 144 -11.75 0.81 -5.42
CA SER A 144 -11.83 2.27 -5.27
C SER A 144 -10.57 3.01 -5.69
N GLY A 145 -9.43 2.31 -5.75
CA GLY A 145 -8.12 2.94 -5.90
C GLY A 145 -7.70 3.75 -4.68
N ASN A 146 -8.42 3.64 -3.56
CA ASN A 146 -8.19 4.41 -2.34
C ASN A 146 -7.63 3.52 -1.24
N ALA A 147 -6.81 4.09 -0.35
CA ALA A 147 -6.26 3.37 0.79
C ALA A 147 -7.23 3.27 1.98
N TYR A 148 -8.23 4.15 2.03
CA TYR A 148 -9.11 4.34 3.18
C TYR A 148 -10.57 3.99 2.89
N ASP A 149 -10.95 3.86 1.63
CA ASP A 149 -12.31 3.53 1.18
C ASP A 149 -12.24 2.33 0.25
N ASP A 150 -12.90 1.27 0.64
CA ASP A 150 -12.99 0.04 -0.14
C ASP A 150 -14.02 0.11 -1.28
N GLY A 151 -14.77 1.20 -1.38
CA GLY A 151 -15.79 1.44 -2.41
C GLY A 151 -17.13 0.76 -2.14
N PHE A 152 -17.31 0.07 -1.00
CA PHE A 152 -18.58 -0.62 -0.72
C PHE A 152 -19.70 0.34 -0.33
N LEU A 153 -19.44 1.21 0.64
CA LEU A 153 -20.45 2.17 1.11
C LEU A 153 -20.70 3.30 0.12
N THR A 154 -19.74 3.61 -0.72
CA THR A 154 -19.82 4.68 -1.72
C THR A 154 -20.50 4.24 -3.01
N ASP A 155 -20.65 2.93 -3.22
CA ASP A 155 -21.37 2.36 -4.36
C ASP A 155 -22.82 2.06 -3.96
N PRO A 156 -23.82 2.84 -4.47
CA PRO A 156 -25.23 2.60 -4.15
C PRO A 156 -25.75 1.23 -4.58
N ALA A 157 -25.22 0.67 -5.65
CA ALA A 157 -25.65 -0.64 -6.13
C ALA A 157 -25.32 -1.75 -5.15
N LEU A 158 -24.32 -1.57 -4.32
CA LEU A 158 -23.87 -2.56 -3.32
C LEU A 158 -24.44 -2.31 -1.93
N SER A 159 -24.50 -1.03 -1.54
CA SER A 159 -24.74 -0.66 -0.15
C SER A 159 -26.21 -0.36 0.16
N THR A 160 -27.00 0.13 -0.82
CA THR A 160 -28.35 0.67 -0.56
C THR A 160 -29.26 -0.33 0.16
N GLU A 161 -29.37 -1.55 -0.33
CA GLU A 161 -30.27 -2.54 0.29
C GLU A 161 -29.81 -2.94 1.69
N ILE A 162 -28.50 -3.11 1.87
CA ILE A 162 -27.94 -3.54 3.15
C ILE A 162 -28.03 -2.41 4.19
N VAL A 163 -27.73 -1.19 3.77
CA VAL A 163 -27.84 -0.02 4.65
C VAL A 163 -29.30 0.24 5.00
N ALA A 164 -30.22 0.11 4.07
CA ALA A 164 -31.66 0.24 4.34
C ALA A 164 -32.18 -0.82 5.33
N ALA A 165 -31.69 -2.04 5.23
CA ALA A 165 -32.08 -3.15 6.12
C ALA A 165 -31.49 -3.03 7.54
N ASN A 166 -30.27 -2.51 7.68
CA ASN A 166 -29.52 -2.55 8.94
C ASN A 166 -29.29 -1.17 9.58
N GLY A 167 -29.59 -0.08 8.87
CA GLY A 167 -29.53 1.28 9.37
C GLY A 167 -28.10 1.83 9.59
N GLN A 168 -28.03 2.98 10.26
CA GLN A 168 -26.78 3.70 10.49
C GLN A 168 -25.78 2.91 11.34
N ASN A 169 -26.23 2.09 12.28
CA ASN A 169 -25.35 1.27 13.10
C ASN A 169 -24.48 0.32 12.26
N TYR A 170 -25.01 -0.17 11.15
CA TYR A 170 -24.23 -1.00 10.23
C TYR A 170 -23.12 -0.18 9.55
N VAL A 171 -23.44 1.02 9.11
CA VAL A 171 -22.46 1.93 8.47
C VAL A 171 -21.31 2.25 9.43
N ASP A 172 -21.64 2.55 10.67
CA ASP A 172 -20.65 2.89 11.71
C ASP A 172 -19.78 1.68 12.05
N LEU A 173 -20.40 0.51 12.21
CA LEU A 173 -19.67 -0.74 12.45
C LEU A 173 -18.76 -1.08 11.26
N TYR A 174 -19.26 -0.97 10.04
CA TYR A 174 -18.49 -1.24 8.83
C TYR A 174 -17.26 -0.36 8.73
N ARG A 175 -17.41 0.94 8.97
CA ARG A 175 -16.28 1.88 8.98
C ARG A 175 -15.26 1.55 10.04
N ASN A 176 -15.70 1.27 11.25
CA ASN A 176 -14.80 0.97 12.36
C ASN A 176 -14.01 -0.33 12.14
N VAL A 177 -14.65 -1.37 11.65
CA VAL A 177 -13.99 -2.67 11.44
C VAL A 177 -13.08 -2.68 10.22
N ASN A 178 -13.52 -2.10 9.11
CA ASN A 178 -12.80 -2.22 7.85
C ASN A 178 -11.77 -1.09 7.60
N LEU A 179 -12.02 0.10 8.11
CA LEU A 179 -11.19 1.27 7.79
C LEU A 179 -10.19 1.63 8.89
N GLU A 180 -10.45 1.29 10.15
CA GLU A 180 -9.52 1.60 11.24
C GLU A 180 -8.34 0.64 11.35
N ASN A 181 -8.45 -0.57 10.88
CA ASN A 181 -7.36 -1.56 10.92
C ASN A 181 -6.22 -1.28 9.92
N ARG A 182 -6.25 -0.16 9.22
CA ARG A 182 -5.24 0.25 8.24
C ARG A 182 -4.41 1.47 8.63
N LYS A 183 -4.45 1.84 9.89
CA LYS A 183 -3.58 2.90 10.43
C LYS A 183 -2.17 2.40 10.66
#